data_16cb5ca38bad732f1ed4d65737487f56
#
_entry.id   16cb5ca38bad732f1ed4d65737487f56
#
_cell.length_a   1.000
_cell.length_b   1.000
_cell.length_c   1.000
_cell.angle_alpha   90.00
_cell.angle_beta   90.00
_cell.angle_gamma   90.00
#
_symmetry.space_group_name_H-M   'P 1'
#
loop_
_entity.id
_entity.type
_entity.pdbx_description
1 polymer ?
#
loop_
_entity_poly.entity_id
_entity_poly.type
_entity_poly.pdbx_seq_one_letter_code
_entity_poly.pdbx_strand_id
1 'polypeptide(L)'
;VENHSASLHEDVRQQARDESGVSQIPISDPILDASSLTVIPGLIEMHTHQSPVTHRIWLAYGVTAVREPVTNAYQAVEMREAIAADVRPGPREFFTGESFDGSRIYYSSSMALDAGAEIDLQLERASLLGYDLVKTYVRLPDAVQKRVVAGAHRYGIPVTSHELYPAMTYGADGVEHIRGTSRRGYSPKVSQLNRSYQDVIDLLAA
;
A
#
# COMPACT_ATOMS: atom_id res chain seq x y z
N VAL A 1 43.69 -0.58 -19.11
CA VAL A 1 42.58 -0.62 -18.13
C VAL A 1 41.23 -0.64 -18.83
N GLU A 2 41.09 -0.02 -20.03
CA GLU A 2 39.84 0.05 -20.79
C GLU A 2 39.39 -1.29 -21.46
N ASN A 3 40.34 -2.17 -21.79
CA ASN A 3 40.00 -3.43 -22.47
C ASN A 3 39.46 -4.55 -21.57
N HIS A 4 39.65 -4.47 -20.25
CA HIS A 4 39.19 -5.52 -19.33
C HIS A 4 37.68 -5.39 -18.99
N SER A 5 37.17 -4.17 -18.94
CA SER A 5 35.75 -3.91 -18.70
C SER A 5 34.87 -4.37 -19.87
N ALA A 6 35.29 -4.13 -21.11
CA ALA A 6 34.53 -4.52 -22.29
C ALA A 6 34.41 -6.06 -22.43
N SER A 7 35.46 -6.81 -22.08
CA SER A 7 35.45 -8.28 -22.17
C SER A 7 34.52 -8.92 -21.12
N LEU A 8 34.53 -8.40 -19.88
CA LEU A 8 33.65 -8.88 -18.80
C LEU A 8 32.16 -8.65 -19.14
N HIS A 9 31.83 -7.53 -19.75
CA HIS A 9 30.46 -7.25 -20.20
C HIS A 9 29.99 -8.19 -21.32
N GLU A 10 30.89 -8.60 -22.17
CA GLU A 10 30.57 -9.53 -23.26
C GLU A 10 30.40 -10.97 -22.76
N ASP A 11 31.24 -11.38 -21.81
CA ASP A 11 31.17 -12.70 -21.15
C ASP A 11 29.87 -12.86 -20.34
N VAL A 12 29.45 -11.86 -19.59
CA VAL A 12 28.17 -11.87 -18.83
C VAL A 12 26.97 -11.95 -19.78
N ARG A 13 27.00 -11.24 -20.91
CA ARG A 13 25.96 -11.31 -21.95
C ARG A 13 25.91 -12.68 -22.62
N GLN A 14 27.05 -13.29 -22.86
CA GLN A 14 27.14 -14.62 -23.45
C GLN A 14 26.64 -15.68 -22.49
N GLN A 15 27.01 -15.60 -21.21
CA GLN A 15 26.58 -16.54 -20.18
C GLN A 15 25.05 -16.48 -19.95
N ALA A 16 24.45 -15.29 -19.94
CA ALA A 16 23.00 -15.11 -19.85
C ALA A 16 22.25 -15.69 -21.07
N ARG A 17 22.91 -15.82 -22.22
CA ARG A 17 22.36 -16.47 -23.41
C ARG A 17 22.41 -17.99 -23.34
N ASP A 18 23.48 -18.54 -22.77
CA ASP A 18 23.76 -19.98 -22.80
C ASP A 18 22.96 -20.76 -21.74
N GLU A 19 22.66 -20.14 -20.59
CA GLU A 19 21.96 -20.83 -19.49
C GLU A 19 20.43 -20.87 -19.61
N SER A 20 19.81 -19.95 -20.34
CA SER A 20 18.35 -19.85 -20.41
C SER A 20 17.73 -20.21 -21.76
N GLY A 21 18.51 -20.32 -22.82
CA GLY A 21 17.99 -20.56 -24.17
C GLY A 21 17.11 -19.44 -24.74
N VAL A 22 16.84 -18.41 -23.97
CA VAL A 22 16.06 -17.22 -24.36
C VAL A 22 16.74 -15.98 -23.80
N SER A 23 17.52 -15.29 -24.62
CA SER A 23 18.02 -13.96 -24.26
C SER A 23 16.87 -12.97 -24.21
N GLN A 24 16.39 -12.66 -23.03
CA GLN A 24 15.34 -11.66 -22.83
C GLN A 24 15.88 -10.27 -22.45
N ILE A 25 17.20 -10.10 -22.40
CA ILE A 25 17.81 -8.80 -22.14
C ILE A 25 18.05 -8.09 -23.49
N PRO A 26 17.33 -7.00 -23.78
CA PRO A 26 17.62 -6.20 -24.96
C PRO A 26 19.09 -5.74 -24.94
N ILE A 27 19.76 -5.81 -26.07
CA ILE A 27 21.19 -5.45 -26.21
C ILE A 27 21.44 -3.96 -25.83
N SER A 28 20.38 -3.17 -25.81
CA SER A 28 20.40 -1.74 -25.47
C SER A 28 20.30 -1.43 -23.96
N ASP A 29 20.01 -2.43 -23.12
CA ASP A 29 19.83 -2.17 -21.68
C ASP A 29 21.18 -1.88 -21.00
N PRO A 30 21.24 -0.88 -20.11
CA PRO A 30 22.43 -0.59 -19.34
C PRO A 30 22.77 -1.76 -18.41
N ILE A 31 24.03 -2.16 -18.38
CA ILE A 31 24.53 -3.17 -17.46
C ILE A 31 25.15 -2.47 -16.26
N LEU A 32 24.67 -2.78 -15.07
CA LEU A 32 25.25 -2.31 -13.81
C LEU A 32 26.14 -3.43 -13.25
N ASP A 33 27.43 -3.14 -13.08
CA ASP A 33 28.33 -4.05 -12.36
C ASP A 33 28.05 -3.99 -10.85
N ALA A 34 27.49 -5.06 -10.31
CA ALA A 34 27.20 -5.23 -8.90
C ALA A 34 28.06 -6.33 -8.24
N SER A 35 29.20 -6.70 -8.84
CA SER A 35 30.06 -7.80 -8.38
C SER A 35 30.57 -7.63 -6.93
N SER A 36 30.67 -6.40 -6.44
CA SER A 36 31.07 -6.07 -5.05
C SER A 36 29.87 -5.71 -4.14
N LEU A 37 28.64 -5.83 -4.61
CA LEU A 37 27.43 -5.42 -3.90
C LEU A 37 26.53 -6.63 -3.62
N THR A 38 25.62 -6.47 -2.67
CA THR A 38 24.51 -7.39 -2.44
C THR A 38 23.23 -6.76 -2.97
N VAL A 39 22.60 -7.40 -3.93
CA VAL A 39 21.30 -6.95 -4.46
C VAL A 39 20.19 -7.52 -3.59
N ILE A 40 19.32 -6.65 -3.11
CA ILE A 40 18.14 -7.01 -2.33
C ILE A 40 16.88 -6.44 -3.00
N PRO A 41 15.69 -6.98 -2.74
CA PRO A 41 14.45 -6.34 -3.16
C PRO A 41 14.35 -4.92 -2.60
N GLY A 42 13.72 -4.02 -3.34
CA GLY A 42 13.43 -2.69 -2.84
C GLY A 42 12.52 -2.72 -1.61
N LEU A 43 12.72 -1.78 -0.70
CA LEU A 43 11.90 -1.66 0.51
C LEU A 43 10.47 -1.22 0.15
N ILE A 44 9.52 -1.63 0.99
CA ILE A 44 8.10 -1.26 0.87
C ILE A 44 7.69 -0.53 2.14
N GLU A 45 7.19 0.70 1.99
CA GLU A 45 6.59 1.44 3.11
C GLU A 45 5.06 1.31 3.06
N MET A 46 4.48 0.73 4.11
CA MET A 46 3.08 0.33 4.13
C MET A 46 2.14 1.41 4.69
N HIS A 47 2.65 2.54 5.17
CA HIS A 47 1.82 3.62 5.70
C HIS A 47 2.48 4.98 5.51
N THR A 48 2.26 5.58 4.35
CA THR A 48 2.78 6.91 4.04
C THR A 48 1.65 7.93 3.91
N HIS A 49 2.02 9.21 4.05
CA HIS A 49 1.19 10.31 3.61
C HIS A 49 2.01 11.12 2.62
N GLN A 50 1.77 10.85 1.36
CA GLN A 50 2.57 11.40 0.27
C GLN A 50 2.34 12.90 0.05
N SER A 51 3.38 13.55 -0.41
CA SER A 51 3.27 14.86 -1.04
C SER A 51 4.07 14.84 -2.34
N PRO A 52 3.77 15.72 -3.30
CA PRO A 52 4.45 15.73 -4.60
C PRO A 52 5.98 15.86 -4.54
N VAL A 53 6.51 16.35 -3.42
CA VAL A 53 7.96 16.53 -3.22
C VAL A 53 8.65 15.34 -2.54
N THR A 54 7.90 14.44 -1.90
CA THR A 54 8.48 13.34 -1.10
C THR A 54 8.80 12.09 -1.90
N HIS A 55 8.26 11.91 -3.11
CA HIS A 55 8.44 10.70 -3.91
C HIS A 55 9.91 10.35 -4.19
N ARG A 56 10.72 11.35 -4.54
CA ARG A 56 12.16 11.15 -4.78
C ARG A 56 12.93 10.77 -3.52
N ILE A 57 12.46 11.23 -2.36
CA ILE A 57 13.10 10.95 -1.08
C ILE A 57 12.96 9.47 -0.77
N TRP A 58 11.78 8.87 -0.98
CA TRP A 58 11.57 7.44 -0.79
C TRP A 58 12.54 6.61 -1.62
N LEU A 59 12.68 6.91 -2.92
CA LEU A 59 13.63 6.23 -3.79
C LEU A 59 15.07 6.37 -3.29
N ALA A 60 15.47 7.54 -2.78
CA ALA A 60 16.80 7.78 -2.25
C ALA A 60 17.13 6.91 -1.01
N TYR A 61 16.10 6.46 -0.29
CA TYR A 61 16.24 5.53 0.84
C TYR A 61 15.99 4.06 0.46
N GLY A 62 15.89 3.75 -0.83
CA GLY A 62 15.70 2.38 -1.32
C GLY A 62 14.26 1.88 -1.19
N VAL A 63 13.30 2.77 -0.90
CA VAL A 63 11.87 2.43 -0.89
C VAL A 63 11.35 2.52 -2.32
N THR A 64 10.98 1.37 -2.90
CA THR A 64 10.54 1.25 -4.30
C THR A 64 9.02 1.07 -4.46
N ALA A 65 8.32 0.85 -3.35
CA ALA A 65 6.87 0.81 -3.31
C ALA A 65 6.35 1.45 -2.02
N VAL A 66 5.23 2.15 -2.12
CA VAL A 66 4.57 2.80 -0.98
C VAL A 66 3.08 2.52 -1.00
N ARG A 67 2.48 2.50 0.18
CA ARG A 67 1.03 2.46 0.34
C ARG A 67 0.55 3.72 1.04
N GLU A 68 -0.34 4.47 0.39
CA GLU A 68 -0.96 5.67 0.94
C GLU A 68 -2.37 5.36 1.43
N PRO A 69 -2.58 5.31 2.76
CA PRO A 69 -3.84 4.83 3.34
C PRO A 69 -4.94 5.90 3.42
N VAL A 70 -4.67 7.15 3.14
CA VAL A 70 -5.66 8.24 3.06
C VAL A 70 -5.13 9.35 2.17
N THR A 71 -5.80 9.58 1.04
CA THR A 71 -5.49 10.69 0.15
C THR A 71 -6.72 11.11 -0.64
N ASN A 72 -6.63 12.21 -1.39
CA ASN A 72 -7.63 12.49 -2.40
C ASN A 72 -7.47 11.52 -3.58
N ALA A 73 -8.54 10.83 -3.95
CA ALA A 73 -8.49 9.79 -4.95
C ALA A 73 -7.94 10.24 -6.31
N TYR A 74 -8.33 11.44 -6.76
CA TYR A 74 -7.86 11.95 -8.05
C TYR A 74 -6.38 12.33 -8.03
N GLN A 75 -5.88 12.82 -6.89
CA GLN A 75 -4.45 13.07 -6.71
C GLN A 75 -3.66 11.75 -6.71
N ALA A 76 -4.18 10.71 -6.08
CA ALA A 76 -3.54 9.39 -6.07
C ALA A 76 -3.51 8.77 -7.49
N VAL A 77 -4.62 8.83 -8.21
CA VAL A 77 -4.68 8.36 -9.61
C VAL A 77 -3.68 9.13 -10.48
N GLU A 78 -3.68 10.46 -10.41
CA GLU A 78 -2.73 11.31 -11.16
C GLU A 78 -1.28 10.93 -10.84
N MET A 79 -0.97 10.74 -9.56
CA MET A 79 0.37 10.40 -9.11
C MET A 79 0.79 9.03 -9.62
N ARG A 80 -0.05 8.01 -9.42
CA ARG A 80 0.20 6.65 -9.90
C ARG A 80 0.45 6.61 -11.41
N GLU A 81 -0.38 7.31 -12.18
CA GLU A 81 -0.26 7.37 -13.64
C GLU A 81 0.99 8.12 -14.09
N ALA A 82 1.32 9.24 -13.42
CA ALA A 82 2.52 10.01 -13.73
C ALA A 82 3.81 9.22 -13.43
N ILE A 83 3.82 8.42 -12.36
CA ILE A 83 4.94 7.53 -12.05
C ILE A 83 5.00 6.37 -13.05
N ALA A 84 3.88 5.74 -13.37
CA ALA A 84 3.82 4.64 -14.31
C ALA A 84 4.22 5.03 -15.74
N ALA A 85 4.02 6.30 -16.11
CA ALA A 85 4.40 6.87 -17.40
C ALA A 85 5.82 7.48 -17.41
N ASP A 86 6.61 7.30 -16.34
CA ASP A 86 7.96 7.89 -16.17
C ASP A 86 8.00 9.43 -16.27
N VAL A 87 6.86 10.09 -16.12
CA VAL A 87 6.75 11.55 -16.10
C VAL A 87 7.22 12.12 -14.77
N ARG A 88 7.04 11.33 -13.70
CA ARG A 88 7.45 11.70 -12.35
C ARG A 88 8.23 10.55 -11.69
N PRO A 89 9.46 10.78 -11.21
CA PRO A 89 10.19 9.75 -10.47
C PRO A 89 9.59 9.55 -9.08
N GLY A 90 9.29 8.30 -8.76
CA GLY A 90 8.71 7.92 -7.47
C GLY A 90 8.65 6.41 -7.31
N PRO A 91 8.40 5.92 -6.08
CA PRO A 91 8.11 4.52 -5.83
C PRO A 91 6.75 4.16 -6.44
N ARG A 92 6.54 2.88 -6.74
CA ARG A 92 5.22 2.37 -7.13
C ARG A 92 4.21 2.68 -6.02
N GLU A 93 3.08 3.28 -6.39
CA GLU A 93 2.08 3.75 -5.44
C GLU A 93 0.87 2.83 -5.39
N PHE A 94 0.51 2.43 -4.17
CA PHE A 94 -0.74 1.77 -3.81
C PHE A 94 -1.54 2.72 -2.91
N PHE A 95 -2.84 2.86 -3.11
CA PHE A 95 -3.62 3.86 -2.39
C PHE A 95 -5.05 3.40 -2.05
N THR A 96 -5.64 4.09 -1.08
CA THR A 96 -7.01 3.86 -0.63
C THR A 96 -7.99 4.96 -1.04
N GLY A 97 -7.53 6.05 -1.64
CA GLY A 97 -8.35 7.26 -1.77
C GLY A 97 -8.74 7.85 -0.41
N GLU A 98 -9.91 8.49 -0.35
CA GLU A 98 -10.46 9.04 0.89
C GLU A 98 -10.78 7.91 1.89
N SER A 99 -10.49 8.10 3.19
CA SER A 99 -10.94 7.15 4.19
C SER A 99 -12.45 7.29 4.45
N PHE A 100 -13.12 6.16 4.66
CA PHE A 100 -14.54 6.13 4.99
C PHE A 100 -14.72 6.33 6.50
N ASP A 101 -15.38 7.40 6.89
CA ASP A 101 -15.63 7.80 8.27
C ASP A 101 -17.13 8.06 8.49
N GLY A 102 -17.56 8.27 9.72
CA GLY A 102 -18.93 8.64 10.02
C GLY A 102 -19.22 10.11 9.73
N SER A 103 -20.47 10.54 9.96
CA SER A 103 -20.98 11.89 9.69
C SER A 103 -20.14 13.03 10.30
N ARG A 104 -19.36 12.73 11.34
CA ARG A 104 -18.38 13.65 11.93
C ARG A 104 -16.98 13.23 11.55
N ILE A 105 -16.58 13.51 10.31
CA ILE A 105 -15.24 13.18 9.80
C ILE A 105 -14.14 13.75 10.71
N TYR A 106 -13.04 13.01 10.85
CA TYR A 106 -11.88 13.46 11.60
C TYR A 106 -10.92 14.26 10.74
N TYR A 107 -10.57 13.76 9.58
CA TYR A 107 -9.67 14.40 8.63
C TYR A 107 -10.45 14.96 7.43
N SER A 108 -10.01 16.08 6.89
CA SER A 108 -10.59 16.67 5.67
C SER A 108 -10.48 15.76 4.43
N SER A 109 -9.54 14.81 4.46
CA SER A 109 -9.36 13.75 3.46
C SER A 109 -10.21 12.50 3.72
N SER A 110 -11.18 12.58 4.64
CA SER A 110 -12.13 11.51 4.90
C SER A 110 -13.47 11.83 4.26
N MET A 111 -14.22 10.78 3.96
CA MET A 111 -15.57 10.84 3.42
C MET A 111 -16.56 10.35 4.48
N ALA A 112 -17.62 11.13 4.71
CA ALA A 112 -18.70 10.70 5.59
C ALA A 112 -19.57 9.67 4.90
N LEU A 113 -19.81 8.54 5.56
CA LEU A 113 -20.74 7.51 5.11
C LEU A 113 -21.74 7.18 6.22
N ASP A 114 -23.03 7.31 5.95
CA ASP A 114 -24.08 6.96 6.92
C ASP A 114 -25.23 6.18 6.30
N ALA A 115 -25.41 6.19 5.00
CA ALA A 115 -26.51 5.56 4.29
C ALA A 115 -26.07 4.49 3.30
N GLY A 116 -26.95 3.51 3.08
CA GLY A 116 -26.64 2.33 2.29
C GLY A 116 -26.35 2.58 0.81
N ALA A 117 -27.14 3.41 0.14
CA ALA A 117 -26.95 3.71 -1.28
C ALA A 117 -25.64 4.47 -1.53
N GLU A 118 -25.23 5.30 -0.58
CA GLU A 118 -23.97 6.03 -0.66
C GLU A 118 -22.77 5.09 -0.55
N ILE A 119 -22.83 4.07 0.33
CA ILE A 119 -21.79 3.06 0.46
C ILE A 119 -21.56 2.36 -0.88
N ASP A 120 -22.62 1.89 -1.52
CA ASP A 120 -22.53 1.16 -2.78
C ASP A 120 -21.94 2.05 -3.90
N LEU A 121 -22.36 3.32 -3.98
CA LEU A 121 -21.80 4.31 -4.92
C LEU A 121 -20.30 4.56 -4.70
N GLN A 122 -19.88 4.72 -3.46
CA GLN A 122 -18.46 4.98 -3.17
C GLN A 122 -17.58 3.74 -3.38
N LEU A 123 -18.09 2.53 -3.16
CA LEU A 123 -17.37 1.30 -3.48
C LEU A 123 -17.28 1.06 -4.98
N GLU A 124 -18.33 1.37 -5.74
CA GLU A 124 -18.27 1.37 -7.20
C GLU A 124 -17.23 2.38 -7.71
N ARG A 125 -17.24 3.60 -7.19
CA ARG A 125 -16.23 4.62 -7.51
C ARG A 125 -14.82 4.13 -7.17
N ALA A 126 -14.60 3.52 -6.02
CA ALA A 126 -13.32 2.96 -5.63
C ALA A 126 -12.84 1.88 -6.62
N SER A 127 -13.74 1.01 -7.06
CA SER A 127 -13.46 0.00 -8.08
C SER A 127 -13.10 0.63 -9.43
N LEU A 128 -13.86 1.62 -9.89
CA LEU A 128 -13.62 2.30 -11.18
C LEU A 128 -12.30 3.10 -11.18
N LEU A 129 -11.92 3.70 -10.06
CA LEU A 129 -10.66 4.43 -9.91
C LEU A 129 -9.47 3.51 -9.61
N GLY A 130 -9.71 2.21 -9.42
CA GLY A 130 -8.68 1.22 -9.16
C GLY A 130 -7.99 1.43 -7.82
N TYR A 131 -8.78 1.59 -6.74
CA TYR A 131 -8.24 1.57 -5.39
C TYR A 131 -7.62 0.20 -5.11
N ASP A 132 -6.44 0.20 -4.50
CA ASP A 132 -5.78 -1.04 -4.07
C ASP A 132 -6.38 -1.57 -2.77
N LEU A 133 -6.92 -0.66 -1.94
CA LEU A 133 -7.59 -0.96 -0.67
C LEU A 133 -8.68 0.07 -0.42
N VAL A 134 -9.62 -0.26 0.47
CA VAL A 134 -10.53 0.70 1.11
C VAL A 134 -10.09 0.88 2.55
N LYS A 135 -10.07 2.11 3.04
CA LYS A 135 -9.77 2.42 4.44
C LYS A 135 -11.00 2.86 5.21
N THR A 136 -11.26 2.22 6.34
CA THR A 136 -12.26 2.68 7.32
C THR A 136 -11.61 3.44 8.48
N TYR A 137 -12.36 4.41 9.03
CA TYR A 137 -11.87 5.27 10.09
C TYR A 137 -12.77 5.24 11.34
N VAL A 138 -12.30 5.89 12.41
CA VAL A 138 -12.74 5.68 13.79
C VAL A 138 -14.19 6.07 14.12
N ARG A 139 -14.85 6.86 13.31
CA ARG A 139 -16.23 7.33 13.57
C ARG A 139 -17.28 6.66 12.69
N LEU A 140 -16.85 5.70 11.88
CA LEU A 140 -17.77 4.95 11.04
C LEU A 140 -18.70 4.08 11.92
N PRO A 141 -20.03 4.18 11.79
CA PRO A 141 -20.94 3.33 12.55
C PRO A 141 -20.70 1.84 12.29
N ASP A 142 -20.86 0.99 13.30
CA ASP A 142 -20.59 -0.45 13.22
C ASP A 142 -21.31 -1.13 12.06
N ALA A 143 -22.60 -0.83 11.88
CA ALA A 143 -23.40 -1.40 10.80
C ALA A 143 -22.92 -0.94 9.42
N VAL A 144 -22.46 0.30 9.30
CA VAL A 144 -21.89 0.87 8.07
C VAL A 144 -20.54 0.21 7.79
N GLN A 145 -19.69 0.08 8.80
CA GLN A 145 -18.39 -0.58 8.67
C GLN A 145 -18.52 -2.02 8.18
N LYS A 146 -19.47 -2.79 8.77
CA LYS A 146 -19.78 -4.15 8.31
C LYS A 146 -20.20 -4.18 6.84
N ARG A 147 -21.02 -3.23 6.40
CA ARG A 147 -21.45 -3.12 5.00
C ARG A 147 -20.30 -2.73 4.07
N VAL A 148 -19.45 -1.81 4.50
CA VAL A 148 -18.25 -1.40 3.73
C VAL A 148 -17.35 -2.60 3.49
N VAL A 149 -17.00 -3.36 4.54
CA VAL A 149 -16.17 -4.56 4.43
C VAL A 149 -16.79 -5.57 3.44
N ALA A 150 -18.04 -5.97 3.67
CA ALA A 150 -18.70 -6.92 2.80
C ALA A 150 -18.87 -6.40 1.36
N GLY A 151 -19.09 -5.09 1.20
CA GLY A 151 -19.23 -4.44 -0.09
C GLY A 151 -17.94 -4.39 -0.88
N ALA A 152 -16.83 -3.98 -0.24
CA ALA A 152 -15.52 -3.90 -0.86
C ALA A 152 -15.05 -5.28 -1.33
N HIS A 153 -15.27 -6.32 -0.52
CA HIS A 153 -14.94 -7.69 -0.88
C HIS A 153 -15.71 -8.20 -2.12
N ARG A 154 -16.93 -7.74 -2.37
CA ARG A 154 -17.64 -8.06 -3.62
C ARG A 154 -16.95 -7.52 -4.87
N TYR A 155 -16.19 -6.42 -4.73
CA TYR A 155 -15.36 -5.86 -5.80
C TYR A 155 -13.91 -6.44 -5.79
N GLY A 156 -13.61 -7.37 -4.88
CA GLY A 156 -12.25 -7.90 -4.71
C GLY A 156 -11.27 -6.89 -4.11
N ILE A 157 -11.77 -5.83 -3.46
CA ILE A 157 -10.96 -4.78 -2.84
C ILE A 157 -10.81 -5.10 -1.35
N PRO A 158 -9.59 -5.33 -0.85
CA PRO A 158 -9.34 -5.53 0.56
C PRO A 158 -9.62 -4.27 1.37
N VAL A 159 -9.94 -4.45 2.67
CA VAL A 159 -10.28 -3.38 3.58
C VAL A 159 -9.27 -3.30 4.71
N THR A 160 -8.75 -2.11 4.93
CA THR A 160 -7.94 -1.80 6.11
C THR A 160 -8.68 -0.84 7.03
N SER A 161 -8.35 -0.87 8.32
CA SER A 161 -9.00 -0.01 9.31
C SER A 161 -8.02 0.65 10.24
N HIS A 162 -8.37 1.86 10.70
CA HIS A 162 -7.68 2.47 11.83
C HIS A 162 -8.04 1.80 13.16
N GLU A 163 -9.15 1.07 13.16
CA GLU A 163 -9.67 0.37 14.34
C GLU A 163 -9.39 -1.13 14.27
N LEU A 164 -8.88 -1.68 15.36
CA LEU A 164 -8.78 -3.11 15.53
C LEU A 164 -10.18 -3.73 15.71
N TYR A 165 -10.96 -3.18 16.63
CA TYR A 165 -12.33 -3.62 16.91
C TYR A 165 -13.31 -2.45 16.69
N PRO A 166 -14.42 -2.64 15.97
CA PRO A 166 -14.97 -3.92 15.51
C PRO A 166 -14.52 -4.35 14.09
N ALA A 167 -13.64 -3.62 13.41
CA ALA A 167 -13.34 -3.82 12.01
C ALA A 167 -12.92 -5.27 11.69
N MET A 168 -12.00 -5.83 12.48
CA MET A 168 -11.50 -7.19 12.28
C MET A 168 -12.59 -8.24 12.47
N THR A 169 -13.55 -8.03 13.38
CA THR A 169 -14.69 -8.97 13.55
C THR A 169 -15.67 -8.95 12.36
N TYR A 170 -15.58 -7.96 11.50
CA TYR A 170 -16.37 -7.88 10.26
C TYR A 170 -15.61 -8.37 9.05
N GLY A 171 -14.36 -8.87 9.25
CA GLY A 171 -13.53 -9.42 8.20
C GLY A 171 -12.65 -8.40 7.48
N ALA A 172 -12.30 -7.27 8.11
CA ALA A 172 -11.30 -6.38 7.55
C ALA A 172 -9.95 -7.12 7.42
N ASP A 173 -9.23 -6.86 6.33
CA ASP A 173 -8.00 -7.59 5.96
C ASP A 173 -6.75 -7.05 6.66
N GLY A 174 -6.84 -5.85 7.24
CA GLY A 174 -5.71 -5.24 7.90
C GLY A 174 -6.07 -4.14 8.88
N VAL A 175 -5.13 -3.84 9.78
CA VAL A 175 -5.17 -2.69 10.68
C VAL A 175 -3.96 -1.81 10.44
N GLU A 176 -4.16 -0.49 10.42
CA GLU A 176 -3.11 0.46 10.04
C GLU A 176 -2.01 0.60 11.08
N HIS A 177 -2.35 0.43 12.34
CA HIS A 177 -1.39 0.57 13.43
C HIS A 177 -1.51 -0.61 14.38
N ILE A 178 -0.38 -1.17 14.78
CA ILE A 178 -0.33 -2.26 15.78
C ILE A 178 -0.95 -1.84 17.13
N ARG A 179 -1.03 -0.54 17.37
CA ARG A 179 -1.77 0.09 18.48
C ARG A 179 -3.09 0.67 18.01
N GLY A 180 -3.75 -0.01 17.06
CA GLY A 180 -5.01 0.44 16.48
C GLY A 180 -6.01 0.84 17.56
N THR A 181 -6.73 1.92 17.32
CA THR A 181 -7.73 2.43 18.25
C THR A 181 -9.01 1.62 18.22
N SER A 182 -9.74 1.61 19.33
CA SER A 182 -11.08 1.10 19.39
C SER A 182 -12.00 2.13 20.01
N ARG A 183 -13.12 2.42 19.36
CA ARG A 183 -14.14 3.34 19.86
C ARG A 183 -14.73 2.92 21.19
N ARG A 184 -14.63 1.67 21.56
CA ARG A 184 -15.20 1.10 22.79
C ARG A 184 -14.24 1.09 23.96
N GLY A 185 -13.22 1.94 23.93
CA GLY A 185 -12.21 2.00 24.97
C GLY A 185 -11.26 0.80 24.97
N TYR A 186 -11.41 -0.11 24.02
CA TYR A 186 -10.46 -1.19 23.80
C TYR A 186 -9.19 -0.59 23.21
N SER A 187 -8.14 -0.57 23.98
CA SER A 187 -6.82 -0.18 23.51
C SER A 187 -5.97 -1.43 23.38
N PRO A 188 -5.32 -1.66 22.23
CA PRO A 188 -4.36 -2.75 22.15
C PRO A 188 -3.29 -2.50 23.19
N LYS A 189 -3.32 -3.29 24.23
CA LYS A 189 -2.36 -3.20 25.30
C LYS A 189 -1.07 -3.84 24.82
N VAL A 190 0.01 -3.16 25.03
CA VAL A 190 1.35 -3.69 24.76
C VAL A 190 1.94 -4.10 26.10
N SER A 191 2.45 -5.32 26.20
CA SER A 191 3.14 -5.77 27.41
C SER A 191 4.41 -4.95 27.66
N GLN A 192 5.00 -5.06 28.84
CA GLN A 192 6.28 -4.43 29.17
C GLN A 192 7.40 -4.83 28.20
N LEU A 193 7.28 -5.98 27.55
CA LEU A 193 8.20 -6.44 26.51
C LEU A 193 7.84 -5.97 25.11
N ASN A 194 6.98 -4.97 25.00
CA ASN A 194 6.47 -4.42 23.72
C ASN A 194 5.75 -5.47 22.85
N ARG A 195 5.12 -6.46 23.48
CA ARG A 195 4.33 -7.50 22.82
C ARG A 195 2.84 -7.18 22.90
N SER A 196 2.10 -7.46 21.85
CA SER A 196 0.65 -7.42 21.87
C SER A 196 0.09 -8.48 22.83
N TYR A 197 -1.05 -8.20 23.44
CA TYR A 197 -1.76 -9.19 24.23
C TYR A 197 -2.28 -10.32 23.33
N GLN A 198 -2.46 -11.50 23.90
CA GLN A 198 -2.88 -12.68 23.16
C GLN A 198 -4.25 -12.50 22.51
N ASP A 199 -5.18 -11.81 23.16
CA ASP A 199 -6.51 -11.49 22.62
C ASP A 199 -6.43 -10.64 21.33
N VAL A 200 -5.46 -9.73 21.24
CA VAL A 200 -5.21 -8.96 20.01
C VAL A 200 -4.61 -9.83 18.93
N ILE A 201 -3.68 -10.71 19.31
CA ILE A 201 -3.05 -11.66 18.36
C ILE A 201 -4.12 -12.61 17.80
N ASP A 202 -4.95 -13.18 18.67
CA ASP A 202 -6.01 -14.11 18.27
C ASP A 202 -7.03 -13.42 17.34
N LEU A 203 -7.37 -12.16 17.62
CA LEU A 203 -8.27 -11.38 16.75
C LEU A 203 -7.67 -11.10 15.37
N LEU A 204 -6.36 -10.88 15.29
CA LEU A 204 -5.67 -10.63 14.02
C LEU A 204 -5.39 -11.93 13.25
N ALA A 205 -5.44 -13.08 13.91
CA ALA A 205 -5.20 -14.40 13.32
C ALA A 205 -6.48 -15.09 12.83
N ALA A 206 -7.66 -14.58 13.21
CA ALA A 206 -8.96 -15.15 12.85
C ALA A 206 -9.42 -14.71 11.46
#